data_9fb61ee0f4f060397d5a086104a55c08
#
_entry.id   9fb61ee0f4f060397d5a086104a55c08
#
_cell.length_a   1.000
_cell.length_b   1.000
_cell.length_c   1.000
_cell.angle_alpha   90.00
_cell.angle_beta   90.00
_cell.angle_gamma   90.00
#
_symmetry.space_group_name_H-M   'P 1'
#
loop_
_entity.id
_entity.type
_entity.pdbx_description
1 polymer ?
#
loop_
_entity_poly.entity_id
_entity_poly.type
_entity_poly.pdbx_seq_one_letter_code
_entity_poly.pdbx_strand_id
1 'polypeptide(L)'
;MTTKEFQERSDLRIFLSYFRPHKKLFALDMVCAFTIALIDLAFPYLSRWCMYELLPQNAYRTFFTVMAVAAAAFAVRGVLTYIIGYYGHTFGILVEADIRRDLFRHMQELDFGYYDRNRTGALMSRLTSELFEITELAHHGPEDIFISGVTVIGALVIMFTIQWRLALVIAAILPVFLIVVWTCRRSMSQASRHVKQKTAAINAGIESGISGIRTAKAFANEAEELEKFNVSNDVYKTSKKEFHKAMGRFNGVMEFFLSILSVAVIAAGGILIMRGELNTVDLITFSLYITTFVNPVRKLANFSELLANGTAGFSRFLELMRTEPAMKDAPDAVELTDVKGQVDVDHVSFAYEGDLDVLHDVDLHIKAGETLAVVGPSGGGKSTLCKLIPRFYDVTDGDIRIDGQDVRHVTQRSLRQQVGVVQQDVFLFADSILNNIRCGKPEATEEEVIRAAQLAEIYNDIQAMPDGLETYVGERGTLLSGGQKQRISIARIFLKNPPVLILDEATSALDSVTEAKLQETFERHSQGRTTIIIAHRLSTVRNADRIAVIEDGRVAELGQHDELMAKNGAYARLVRTQELRHG
;
A
#
# COMPACT_ATOMS: atom_id res chain seq x y z
N MET A 1 -5.74 16.79 -2.65
CA MET A 1 -5.52 17.55 -1.39
C MET A 1 -4.02 17.56 -1.12
N THR A 2 -3.48 18.63 -0.55
CA THR A 2 -2.06 18.74 -0.16
C THR A 2 -1.84 18.09 1.22
N THR A 3 -0.60 17.71 1.54
CA THR A 3 -0.23 17.14 2.87
C THR A 3 -0.67 18.05 4.01
N LYS A 4 -0.54 19.38 3.85
CA LYS A 4 -0.99 20.37 4.81
C LYS A 4 -2.51 20.33 5.05
N GLU A 5 -3.30 20.14 3.98
CA GLU A 5 -4.76 20.00 4.12
C GLU A 5 -5.14 18.70 4.86
N PHE A 6 -4.33 17.63 4.72
CA PHE A 6 -4.52 16.39 5.50
C PHE A 6 -4.17 16.57 6.98
N GLN A 7 -3.24 17.46 7.32
CA GLN A 7 -2.88 17.75 8.72
C GLN A 7 -3.92 18.63 9.41
N GLU A 8 -4.45 19.64 8.71
CA GLU A 8 -5.34 20.67 9.30
C GLU A 8 -6.81 20.21 9.42
N ARG A 9 -7.26 19.26 8.60
CA ARG A 9 -8.67 18.83 8.59
C ARG A 9 -8.91 17.65 9.51
N SER A 10 -10.11 17.60 10.10
CA SER A 10 -10.56 16.42 10.85
C SER A 10 -10.74 15.20 9.94
N ASP A 11 -10.48 14.01 10.46
CA ASP A 11 -10.55 12.73 9.75
C ASP A 11 -11.88 12.54 9.01
N LEU A 12 -12.99 12.85 9.69
CA LEU A 12 -14.33 12.77 9.11
C LEU A 12 -14.51 13.72 7.90
N ARG A 13 -13.95 14.94 7.97
CA ARG A 13 -14.03 15.89 6.85
C ARG A 13 -13.22 15.40 5.64
N ILE A 14 -12.08 14.79 5.89
CA ILE A 14 -11.25 14.20 4.84
C ILE A 14 -12.02 13.03 4.22
N PHE A 15 -12.55 12.12 5.03
CA PHE A 15 -13.35 10.99 4.56
C PHE A 15 -14.52 11.43 3.66
N LEU A 16 -15.32 12.38 4.14
CA LEU A 16 -16.45 12.91 3.39
C LEU A 16 -16.05 13.72 2.15
N SER A 17 -14.81 14.20 2.06
CA SER A 17 -14.35 14.92 0.87
C SER A 17 -14.25 14.01 -0.35
N TYR A 18 -13.98 12.71 -0.18
CA TYR A 18 -13.97 11.73 -1.26
C TYR A 18 -15.36 11.38 -1.79
N PHE A 19 -16.43 11.72 -1.04
CA PHE A 19 -17.82 11.53 -1.51
C PHE A 19 -18.24 12.63 -2.50
N ARG A 20 -17.65 13.83 -2.40
CA ARG A 20 -18.08 15.01 -3.19
C ARG A 20 -18.07 14.79 -4.71
N PRO A 21 -17.03 14.17 -5.32
CA PRO A 21 -17.02 13.91 -6.75
C PRO A 21 -18.16 12.98 -7.19
N HIS A 22 -18.55 12.04 -6.31
CA HIS A 22 -19.49 10.96 -6.58
C HIS A 22 -20.86 11.13 -5.91
N LYS A 23 -21.18 12.36 -5.44
CA LYS A 23 -22.42 12.68 -4.67
C LYS A 23 -23.71 12.26 -5.35
N LYS A 24 -23.75 12.19 -6.69
CA LYS A 24 -24.95 11.78 -7.44
C LYS A 24 -25.24 10.29 -7.25
N LEU A 25 -24.21 9.45 -7.29
CA LEU A 25 -24.33 8.00 -7.06
C LEU A 25 -24.70 7.72 -5.60
N PHE A 26 -24.07 8.40 -4.66
CA PHE A 26 -24.40 8.29 -3.24
C PHE A 26 -25.86 8.72 -2.96
N ALA A 27 -26.31 9.82 -3.55
CA ALA A 27 -27.70 10.27 -3.39
C ALA A 27 -28.70 9.28 -4.02
N LEU A 28 -28.38 8.71 -5.19
CA LEU A 28 -29.20 7.68 -5.82
C LEU A 28 -29.33 6.45 -4.90
N ASP A 29 -28.21 5.98 -4.36
CA ASP A 29 -28.15 4.85 -3.43
C ASP A 29 -29.04 5.09 -2.21
N MET A 30 -28.89 6.23 -1.54
CA MET A 30 -29.69 6.62 -0.38
C MET A 30 -31.20 6.74 -0.69
N VAL A 31 -31.58 7.29 -1.85
CA VAL A 31 -32.98 7.38 -2.27
C VAL A 31 -33.58 6.01 -2.54
N CYS A 32 -32.85 5.13 -3.23
CA CYS A 32 -33.27 3.76 -3.46
C CYS A 32 -33.44 3.00 -2.14
N ALA A 33 -32.48 3.12 -1.24
CA ALA A 33 -32.47 2.52 0.08
C ALA A 33 -33.66 2.99 0.93
N PHE A 34 -33.94 4.30 0.94
CA PHE A 34 -35.12 4.87 1.62
C PHE A 34 -36.43 4.35 1.04
N THR A 35 -36.54 4.27 -0.29
CA THR A 35 -37.73 3.77 -0.97
C THR A 35 -37.98 2.29 -0.62
N ILE A 36 -36.96 1.46 -0.55
CA ILE A 36 -37.07 0.07 -0.10
C ILE A 36 -37.59 0.01 1.33
N ALA A 37 -37.03 0.81 2.25
CA ALA A 37 -37.49 0.85 3.63
C ALA A 37 -38.95 1.25 3.75
N LEU A 38 -39.44 2.21 2.93
CA LEU A 38 -40.82 2.60 2.87
C LEU A 38 -41.73 1.46 2.37
N ILE A 39 -41.35 0.74 1.32
CA ILE A 39 -42.10 -0.41 0.81
C ILE A 39 -42.23 -1.50 1.89
N ASP A 40 -41.10 -1.81 2.56
CA ASP A 40 -41.03 -2.83 3.60
C ASP A 40 -41.91 -2.44 4.84
N LEU A 41 -41.95 -1.16 5.18
CA LEU A 41 -42.81 -0.64 6.27
C LEU A 41 -44.30 -0.55 5.89
N ALA A 42 -44.59 -0.22 4.63
CA ALA A 42 -45.96 -0.04 4.16
C ALA A 42 -46.72 -1.35 4.02
N PHE A 43 -46.05 -2.45 3.63
CA PHE A 43 -46.73 -3.71 3.33
C PHE A 43 -47.50 -4.33 4.52
N PRO A 44 -46.93 -4.46 5.75
CA PRO A 44 -47.69 -4.98 6.88
C PRO A 44 -48.90 -4.11 7.23
N TYR A 45 -48.77 -2.78 7.14
CA TYR A 45 -49.88 -1.85 7.38
C TYR A 45 -50.98 -1.98 6.33
N LEU A 46 -50.61 -2.07 5.06
CA LEU A 46 -51.54 -2.28 3.95
C LEU A 46 -52.27 -3.63 4.07
N SER A 47 -51.53 -4.69 4.42
CA SER A 47 -52.10 -6.02 4.71
C SER A 47 -53.15 -5.94 5.83
N ARG A 48 -52.82 -5.21 6.91
CA ARG A 48 -53.76 -4.97 8.02
C ARG A 48 -55.05 -4.31 7.54
N TRP A 49 -54.94 -3.20 6.78
CA TRP A 49 -56.08 -2.50 6.24
C TRP A 49 -56.92 -3.40 5.33
N CYS A 50 -56.32 -4.17 4.47
CA CYS A 50 -57.04 -5.13 3.62
C CYS A 50 -57.80 -6.19 4.41
N MET A 51 -57.21 -6.74 5.46
CA MET A 51 -57.84 -7.76 6.30
C MET A 51 -58.93 -7.19 7.21
N TYR A 52 -58.81 -5.90 7.62
CA TYR A 52 -59.81 -5.26 8.47
C TYR A 52 -61.02 -4.71 7.72
N GLU A 53 -60.78 -4.08 6.57
CA GLU A 53 -61.84 -3.31 5.88
C GLU A 53 -62.37 -4.07 4.66
N LEU A 54 -61.45 -4.55 3.78
CA LEU A 54 -61.86 -5.02 2.45
C LEU A 54 -62.45 -6.44 2.48
N LEU A 55 -61.87 -7.34 3.25
CA LEU A 55 -62.35 -8.73 3.31
C LEU A 55 -63.70 -8.86 4.01
N PRO A 56 -63.95 -8.21 5.17
CA PRO A 56 -65.27 -8.28 5.82
C PRO A 56 -66.38 -7.64 5.01
N GLN A 57 -66.07 -6.63 4.20
CA GLN A 57 -67.07 -5.95 3.32
C GLN A 57 -67.25 -6.66 1.98
N ASN A 58 -66.64 -7.84 1.76
CA ASN A 58 -66.62 -8.57 0.49
C ASN A 58 -66.12 -7.74 -0.71
N ALA A 59 -65.26 -6.72 -0.47
CA ALA A 59 -64.70 -5.85 -1.49
C ALA A 59 -63.54 -6.51 -2.24
N TYR A 60 -63.76 -7.73 -2.74
CA TYR A 60 -62.72 -8.58 -3.32
C TYR A 60 -61.98 -7.95 -4.50
N ARG A 61 -62.71 -7.19 -5.34
CA ARG A 61 -62.09 -6.50 -6.47
C ARG A 61 -61.01 -5.50 -5.99
N THR A 62 -61.33 -4.70 -5.00
CA THR A 62 -60.44 -3.73 -4.40
C THR A 62 -59.27 -4.44 -3.70
N PHE A 63 -59.57 -5.52 -2.96
CA PHE A 63 -58.55 -6.34 -2.29
C PHE A 63 -57.50 -6.87 -3.29
N PHE A 64 -57.93 -7.52 -4.38
CA PHE A 64 -57.01 -8.04 -5.38
C PHE A 64 -56.26 -6.93 -6.14
N THR A 65 -56.91 -5.77 -6.36
CA THR A 65 -56.22 -4.61 -6.95
C THR A 65 -55.07 -4.12 -6.03
N VAL A 66 -55.34 -4.01 -4.72
CA VAL A 66 -54.32 -3.61 -3.73
C VAL A 66 -53.18 -4.64 -3.66
N MET A 67 -53.54 -5.94 -3.70
CA MET A 67 -52.50 -6.99 -3.73
C MET A 67 -51.65 -6.95 -5.00
N ALA A 68 -52.25 -6.64 -6.16
CA ALA A 68 -51.54 -6.46 -7.42
C ALA A 68 -50.58 -5.24 -7.36
N VAL A 69 -51.05 -4.13 -6.74
CA VAL A 69 -50.17 -2.95 -6.50
C VAL A 69 -49.04 -3.29 -5.55
N ALA A 70 -49.29 -4.05 -4.47
CA ALA A 70 -48.25 -4.50 -3.57
C ALA A 70 -47.23 -5.41 -4.29
N ALA A 71 -47.68 -6.34 -5.13
CA ALA A 71 -46.80 -7.16 -5.95
C ALA A 71 -45.95 -6.32 -6.91
N ALA A 72 -46.52 -5.31 -7.55
CA ALA A 72 -45.78 -4.36 -8.38
C ALA A 72 -44.77 -3.55 -7.56
N ALA A 73 -45.10 -3.13 -6.34
CA ALA A 73 -44.16 -2.46 -5.44
C ALA A 73 -42.96 -3.37 -5.06
N PHE A 74 -43.20 -4.68 -4.84
CA PHE A 74 -42.12 -5.64 -4.61
C PHE A 74 -41.27 -5.90 -5.86
N ALA A 75 -41.86 -5.84 -7.06
CA ALA A 75 -41.07 -5.88 -8.30
C ALA A 75 -40.17 -4.62 -8.43
N VAL A 76 -40.71 -3.44 -8.13
CA VAL A 76 -39.91 -2.20 -8.05
C VAL A 76 -38.84 -2.33 -6.97
N ARG A 77 -39.15 -2.87 -5.79
CA ARG A 77 -38.16 -3.16 -4.75
C ARG A 77 -36.98 -4.03 -5.28
N GLY A 78 -37.32 -5.06 -6.06
CA GLY A 78 -36.28 -5.91 -6.70
C GLY A 78 -35.37 -5.12 -7.62
N VAL A 79 -35.92 -4.22 -8.46
CA VAL A 79 -35.15 -3.32 -9.32
C VAL A 79 -34.30 -2.34 -8.50
N LEU A 80 -34.86 -1.76 -7.43
CA LEU A 80 -34.11 -0.86 -6.55
C LEU A 80 -32.96 -1.59 -5.83
N THR A 81 -33.18 -2.83 -5.42
CA THR A 81 -32.12 -3.68 -4.83
C THR A 81 -30.98 -3.92 -5.83
N TYR A 82 -31.31 -4.15 -7.11
CA TYR A 82 -30.30 -4.25 -8.17
C TYR A 82 -29.54 -2.92 -8.34
N ILE A 83 -30.25 -1.78 -8.34
CA ILE A 83 -29.64 -0.45 -8.47
C ILE A 83 -28.65 -0.19 -7.31
N ILE A 84 -29.03 -0.48 -6.07
CA ILE A 84 -28.16 -0.39 -4.90
C ILE A 84 -26.94 -1.31 -5.07
N GLY A 85 -27.18 -2.60 -5.41
CA GLY A 85 -26.10 -3.57 -5.61
C GLY A 85 -25.10 -3.19 -6.69
N TYR A 86 -25.52 -2.48 -7.73
CA TYR A 86 -24.64 -2.05 -8.81
C TYR A 86 -24.05 -0.64 -8.57
N TYR A 87 -24.91 0.36 -8.40
CA TYR A 87 -24.48 1.76 -8.32
C TYR A 87 -23.92 2.13 -6.96
N GLY A 88 -24.40 1.51 -5.87
CA GLY A 88 -23.83 1.69 -4.54
C GLY A 88 -22.41 1.13 -4.47
N HIS A 89 -22.17 -0.10 -4.95
CA HIS A 89 -20.80 -0.63 -5.04
C HIS A 89 -19.93 0.16 -6.02
N THR A 90 -20.50 0.65 -7.17
CA THR A 90 -19.78 1.52 -8.10
C THR A 90 -19.30 2.81 -7.41
N PHE A 91 -20.15 3.40 -6.55
CA PHE A 91 -19.75 4.54 -5.72
C PHE A 91 -18.54 4.19 -4.84
N GLY A 92 -18.57 3.06 -4.13
CA GLY A 92 -17.45 2.58 -3.32
C GLY A 92 -16.17 2.41 -4.13
N ILE A 93 -16.25 1.76 -5.30
CA ILE A 93 -15.11 1.53 -6.21
C ILE A 93 -14.48 2.84 -6.68
N LEU A 94 -15.29 3.86 -7.00
CA LEU A 94 -14.79 5.16 -7.43
C LEU A 94 -14.10 5.92 -6.28
N VAL A 95 -14.65 5.86 -5.07
CA VAL A 95 -14.01 6.41 -3.86
C VAL A 95 -12.67 5.71 -3.61
N GLU A 96 -12.63 4.37 -3.72
CA GLU A 96 -11.39 3.60 -3.59
C GLU A 96 -10.34 4.00 -4.62
N ALA A 97 -10.74 4.14 -5.87
CA ALA A 97 -9.84 4.53 -6.95
C ALA A 97 -9.23 5.93 -6.72
N ASP A 98 -10.01 6.87 -6.21
CA ASP A 98 -9.54 8.21 -5.88
C ASP A 98 -8.56 8.20 -4.69
N ILE A 99 -8.89 7.48 -3.62
CA ILE A 99 -8.00 7.30 -2.46
C ILE A 99 -6.69 6.62 -2.88
N ARG A 100 -6.78 5.53 -3.68
CA ARG A 100 -5.59 4.82 -4.17
C ARG A 100 -4.69 5.71 -5.02
N ARG A 101 -5.27 6.53 -5.88
CA ARG A 101 -4.53 7.48 -6.73
C ARG A 101 -3.80 8.52 -5.90
N ASP A 102 -4.48 9.13 -4.91
CA ASP A 102 -3.87 10.12 -4.03
C ASP A 102 -2.76 9.50 -3.19
N LEU A 103 -3.00 8.29 -2.65
CA LEU A 103 -2.01 7.56 -1.87
C LEU A 103 -0.78 7.19 -2.69
N PHE A 104 -0.96 6.67 -3.90
CA PHE A 104 0.16 6.31 -4.78
C PHE A 104 0.96 7.53 -5.21
N ARG A 105 0.28 8.66 -5.52
CA ARG A 105 0.95 9.92 -5.83
C ARG A 105 1.80 10.40 -4.65
N HIS A 106 1.24 10.42 -3.45
CA HIS A 106 1.96 10.83 -2.25
C HIS A 106 3.17 9.93 -1.96
N MET A 107 3.02 8.61 -2.15
CA MET A 107 4.15 7.69 -2.06
C MET A 107 5.28 8.03 -3.04
N GLN A 108 5.02 8.55 -4.24
CA GLN A 108 6.08 8.93 -5.17
C GLN A 108 6.84 10.21 -4.72
N GLU A 109 6.29 10.98 -3.79
CA GLU A 109 6.90 12.20 -3.25
C GLU A 109 7.75 11.94 -2.00
N LEU A 110 7.64 10.74 -1.38
CA LEU A 110 8.39 10.37 -0.17
C LEU A 110 9.86 10.08 -0.49
N ASP A 111 10.72 10.34 0.49
CA ASP A 111 12.17 10.17 0.41
C ASP A 111 12.63 8.71 0.57
N PHE A 112 13.91 8.47 0.26
CA PHE A 112 14.52 7.15 0.37
C PHE A 112 14.51 6.62 1.82
N GLY A 113 14.72 7.47 2.81
CA GLY A 113 14.70 7.09 4.22
C GLY A 113 13.36 6.50 4.66
N TYR A 114 12.25 6.98 4.08
CA TYR A 114 10.94 6.37 4.31
C TYR A 114 10.88 4.92 3.80
N TYR A 115 11.41 4.66 2.59
CA TYR A 115 11.40 3.32 1.99
C TYR A 115 12.38 2.35 2.65
N ASP A 116 13.47 2.84 3.21
CA ASP A 116 14.41 2.02 3.99
C ASP A 116 13.77 1.48 5.27
N ARG A 117 12.88 2.27 5.90
CA ARG A 117 12.18 1.89 7.14
C ARG A 117 10.93 1.06 6.92
N ASN A 118 10.32 1.14 5.74
CA ASN A 118 9.03 0.53 5.46
C ASN A 118 9.15 -0.60 4.44
N ARG A 119 8.68 -1.79 4.83
CA ARG A 119 8.69 -2.95 3.94
C ARG A 119 7.70 -2.74 2.78
N THR A 120 8.12 -3.03 1.56
CA THR A 120 7.30 -2.92 0.34
C THR A 120 5.96 -3.66 0.47
N GLY A 121 5.96 -4.87 1.07
CA GLY A 121 4.73 -5.64 1.28
C GLY A 121 3.71 -4.94 2.20
N ALA A 122 4.16 -4.19 3.21
CA ALA A 122 3.26 -3.38 4.05
C ALA A 122 2.65 -2.23 3.27
N LEU A 123 3.44 -1.55 2.42
CA LEU A 123 2.96 -0.47 1.55
C LEU A 123 1.96 -0.98 0.50
N MET A 124 2.20 -2.16 -0.07
CA MET A 124 1.25 -2.83 -0.98
C MET A 124 -0.09 -3.12 -0.28
N SER A 125 -0.07 -3.61 0.96
CA SER A 125 -1.30 -3.85 1.74
C SER A 125 -2.11 -2.56 1.94
N ARG A 126 -1.44 -1.42 2.16
CA ARG A 126 -2.10 -0.10 2.28
C ARG A 126 -2.80 0.33 0.99
N LEU A 127 -2.26 -0.04 -0.19
CA LEU A 127 -2.83 0.27 -1.51
C LEU A 127 -3.92 -0.72 -1.97
N THR A 128 -4.08 -1.85 -1.29
CA THR A 128 -5.00 -2.93 -1.69
C THR A 128 -6.00 -3.28 -0.59
N SER A 129 -5.67 -4.19 0.30
CA SER A 129 -6.60 -4.76 1.28
C SER A 129 -7.13 -3.75 2.31
N GLU A 130 -6.33 -2.74 2.68
CA GLU A 130 -6.78 -1.71 3.63
C GLU A 130 -7.75 -0.73 2.98
N LEU A 131 -7.59 -0.44 1.68
CA LEU A 131 -8.54 0.39 0.94
C LEU A 131 -9.90 -0.29 0.80
N PHE A 132 -9.94 -1.60 0.63
CA PHE A 132 -11.20 -2.36 0.60
C PHE A 132 -12.01 -2.16 1.89
N GLU A 133 -11.39 -2.22 3.07
CA GLU A 133 -12.07 -1.98 4.34
C GLU A 133 -12.62 -0.55 4.47
N ILE A 134 -11.89 0.44 3.91
CA ILE A 134 -12.35 1.84 3.86
C ILE A 134 -13.55 1.98 2.93
N THR A 135 -13.52 1.30 1.78
CA THR A 135 -14.58 1.33 0.77
C THR A 135 -15.87 0.70 1.27
N GLU A 136 -15.76 -0.45 1.94
CA GLU A 136 -16.89 -1.11 2.60
C GLU A 136 -17.56 -0.17 3.61
N LEU A 137 -16.76 0.54 4.41
CA LEU A 137 -17.29 1.55 5.34
C LEU A 137 -17.95 2.73 4.60
N ALA A 138 -17.37 3.18 3.48
CA ALA A 138 -17.88 4.33 2.74
C ALA A 138 -19.24 4.05 2.11
N HIS A 139 -19.47 2.84 1.60
CA HIS A 139 -20.71 2.42 0.98
C HIS A 139 -21.72 1.91 2.02
N HIS A 140 -21.40 0.80 2.68
CA HIS A 140 -22.33 0.14 3.61
C HIS A 140 -22.52 0.90 4.92
N GLY A 141 -21.56 1.74 5.34
CA GLY A 141 -21.68 2.48 6.59
C GLY A 141 -22.91 3.37 6.67
N PRO A 142 -23.03 4.37 5.80
CA PRO A 142 -24.21 5.26 5.78
C PRO A 142 -25.49 4.53 5.41
N GLU A 143 -25.43 3.61 4.43
CA GLU A 143 -26.58 2.84 3.96
C GLU A 143 -27.21 2.01 5.08
N ASP A 144 -26.41 1.15 5.74
CA ASP A 144 -26.91 0.22 6.75
C ASP A 144 -27.46 0.93 7.99
N ILE A 145 -26.81 2.01 8.45
CA ILE A 145 -27.32 2.82 9.55
C ILE A 145 -28.65 3.48 9.17
N PHE A 146 -28.71 4.08 7.99
CA PHE A 146 -29.88 4.84 7.56
C PHE A 146 -31.09 3.93 7.34
N ILE A 147 -30.94 2.86 6.54
CA ILE A 147 -32.02 1.91 6.27
C ILE A 147 -32.47 1.23 7.56
N SER A 148 -31.52 0.70 8.34
CA SER A 148 -31.86 -0.02 9.57
C SER A 148 -32.50 0.90 10.59
N GLY A 149 -32.02 2.14 10.72
CA GLY A 149 -32.62 3.15 11.60
C GLY A 149 -34.05 3.48 11.21
N VAL A 150 -34.29 3.81 9.93
CA VAL A 150 -35.62 4.12 9.39
C VAL A 150 -36.57 2.94 9.57
N THR A 151 -36.11 1.71 9.22
CA THR A 151 -36.98 0.52 9.30
C THR A 151 -37.34 0.16 10.73
N VAL A 152 -36.33 0.13 11.64
CA VAL A 152 -36.57 -0.25 13.05
C VAL A 152 -37.45 0.79 13.76
N ILE A 153 -37.11 2.07 13.64
CA ILE A 153 -37.87 3.17 14.28
C ILE A 153 -39.27 3.26 13.66
N GLY A 154 -39.35 3.22 12.32
CA GLY A 154 -40.64 3.28 11.62
C GLY A 154 -41.57 2.12 11.99
N ALA A 155 -41.05 0.88 12.04
CA ALA A 155 -41.84 -0.27 12.46
C ALA A 155 -42.31 -0.14 13.90
N LEU A 156 -41.45 0.29 14.83
CA LEU A 156 -41.84 0.52 16.24
C LEU A 156 -42.92 1.60 16.34
N VAL A 157 -42.77 2.75 15.68
CA VAL A 157 -43.76 3.82 15.69
C VAL A 157 -45.12 3.30 15.20
N ILE A 158 -45.14 2.58 14.08
CA ILE A 158 -46.38 2.02 13.55
C ILE A 158 -46.99 1.00 14.53
N MET A 159 -46.18 0.09 15.09
CA MET A 159 -46.66 -0.88 16.09
C MET A 159 -47.22 -0.20 17.34
N PHE A 160 -46.63 0.91 17.80
CA PHE A 160 -47.20 1.70 18.92
C PHE A 160 -48.54 2.33 18.61
N THR A 161 -48.82 2.73 17.35
CA THR A 161 -50.11 3.26 16.93
C THR A 161 -51.19 2.18 16.82
N ILE A 162 -50.82 0.92 16.56
CA ILE A 162 -51.74 -0.21 16.45
C ILE A 162 -52.14 -0.72 17.85
N GLN A 163 -51.17 -1.12 18.66
CA GLN A 163 -51.38 -1.61 20.02
C GLN A 163 -50.17 -1.36 20.90
N TRP A 164 -50.21 -0.28 21.70
CA TRP A 164 -49.08 0.20 22.48
C TRP A 164 -48.60 -0.81 23.52
N ARG A 165 -49.49 -1.63 24.14
CA ARG A 165 -49.08 -2.63 25.13
C ARG A 165 -48.26 -3.74 24.53
N LEU A 166 -48.62 -4.20 23.33
CA LEU A 166 -47.84 -5.23 22.62
C LEU A 166 -46.52 -4.65 22.10
N ALA A 167 -46.52 -3.41 21.62
CA ALA A 167 -45.32 -2.71 21.22
C ALA A 167 -44.33 -2.51 22.38
N LEU A 168 -44.81 -2.28 23.62
CA LEU A 168 -43.98 -2.21 24.82
C LEU A 168 -43.26 -3.53 25.11
N VAL A 169 -43.85 -4.68 24.84
CA VAL A 169 -43.18 -5.99 24.99
C VAL A 169 -41.96 -6.05 24.11
N ILE A 170 -42.08 -5.64 22.85
CA ILE A 170 -40.96 -5.58 21.91
C ILE A 170 -39.92 -4.57 22.37
N ALA A 171 -40.34 -3.35 22.74
CA ALA A 171 -39.49 -2.29 23.21
C ALA A 171 -38.72 -2.65 24.50
N ALA A 172 -39.26 -3.51 25.36
CA ALA A 172 -38.59 -4.02 26.54
C ALA A 172 -37.54 -5.12 26.24
N ILE A 173 -37.81 -5.97 25.25
CA ILE A 173 -36.90 -7.05 24.84
C ILE A 173 -35.67 -6.49 24.09
N LEU A 174 -35.87 -5.46 23.26
CA LEU A 174 -34.82 -4.90 22.40
C LEU A 174 -33.56 -4.43 23.17
N PRO A 175 -33.65 -3.64 24.25
CA PRO A 175 -32.44 -3.23 25.00
C PRO A 175 -31.69 -4.41 25.58
N VAL A 176 -32.39 -5.41 26.12
CA VAL A 176 -31.78 -6.64 26.65
C VAL A 176 -31.05 -7.38 25.53
N PHE A 177 -31.72 -7.53 24.40
CA PHE A 177 -31.11 -8.13 23.19
C PHE A 177 -29.84 -7.38 22.77
N LEU A 178 -29.90 -6.05 22.64
CA LEU A 178 -28.76 -5.23 22.23
C LEU A 178 -27.57 -5.35 23.20
N ILE A 179 -27.81 -5.38 24.51
CA ILE A 179 -26.77 -5.55 25.54
C ILE A 179 -26.09 -6.92 25.39
N VAL A 180 -26.91 -8.00 25.28
CA VAL A 180 -26.36 -9.36 25.16
C VAL A 180 -25.62 -9.55 23.83
N VAL A 181 -26.17 -9.07 22.72
CA VAL A 181 -25.50 -9.09 21.42
C VAL A 181 -24.18 -8.31 21.46
N TRP A 182 -24.17 -7.13 22.07
CA TRP A 182 -22.97 -6.32 22.22
C TRP A 182 -21.85 -7.04 23.02
N THR A 183 -22.21 -7.73 24.13
CA THR A 183 -21.24 -8.49 24.92
C THR A 183 -20.68 -9.69 24.14
N CYS A 184 -21.53 -10.44 23.44
CA CYS A 184 -21.10 -11.54 22.57
C CYS A 184 -20.22 -11.03 21.42
N ARG A 185 -20.58 -9.90 20.82
CA ARG A 185 -19.82 -9.24 19.76
C ARG A 185 -18.42 -8.82 20.22
N ARG A 186 -18.34 -8.22 21.42
CA ARG A 186 -17.05 -7.85 22.02
C ARG A 186 -16.13 -9.06 22.17
N SER A 187 -16.64 -10.19 22.67
CA SER A 187 -15.90 -11.45 22.79
C SER A 187 -15.43 -11.97 21.42
N MET A 188 -16.31 -11.94 20.41
CA MET A 188 -15.97 -12.35 19.04
C MET A 188 -14.90 -11.46 18.42
N SER A 189 -14.99 -10.13 18.61
CA SER A 189 -14.02 -9.17 18.11
C SER A 189 -12.62 -9.38 18.75
N GLN A 190 -12.55 -9.69 20.05
CA GLN A 190 -11.30 -10.04 20.72
C GLN A 190 -10.67 -11.31 20.13
N ALA A 191 -11.47 -12.35 19.92
CA ALA A 191 -11.02 -13.59 19.31
C ALA A 191 -10.56 -13.37 17.85
N SER A 192 -11.25 -12.52 17.08
CA SER A 192 -10.87 -12.12 15.72
C SER A 192 -9.49 -11.42 15.69
N ARG A 193 -9.25 -10.49 16.62
CA ARG A 193 -7.92 -9.83 16.74
C ARG A 193 -6.82 -10.84 17.03
N HIS A 194 -7.08 -11.81 17.90
CA HIS A 194 -6.12 -12.88 18.23
C HIS A 194 -5.80 -13.73 17.00
N VAL A 195 -6.81 -14.10 16.21
CA VAL A 195 -6.60 -14.81 14.92
C VAL A 195 -5.76 -13.96 13.97
N LYS A 196 -6.04 -12.65 13.79
CA LYS A 196 -5.25 -11.75 12.93
C LYS A 196 -3.77 -11.72 13.34
N GLN A 197 -3.46 -11.68 14.63
CA GLN A 197 -2.09 -11.75 15.15
C GLN A 197 -1.40 -13.08 14.82
N LYS A 198 -2.11 -14.21 14.99
CA LYS A 198 -1.58 -15.55 14.67
C LYS A 198 -1.44 -15.77 13.18
N THR A 199 -2.32 -15.17 12.37
CA THR A 199 -2.19 -15.15 10.89
C THR A 199 -0.91 -14.41 10.48
N ALA A 200 -0.59 -13.28 11.08
CA ALA A 200 0.66 -12.58 10.78
C ALA A 200 1.90 -13.42 11.13
N ALA A 201 1.86 -14.12 12.28
CA ALA A 201 2.96 -14.99 12.70
C ALA A 201 3.16 -16.20 11.77
N ILE A 202 2.06 -16.86 11.36
CA ILE A 202 2.16 -18.01 10.43
C ILE A 202 2.61 -17.56 9.04
N ASN A 203 2.14 -16.40 8.56
CA ASN A 203 2.58 -15.85 7.27
C ASN A 203 4.08 -15.54 7.27
N ALA A 204 4.60 -14.96 8.35
CA ALA A 204 6.04 -14.73 8.50
C ALA A 204 6.84 -16.04 8.50
N GLY A 205 6.32 -17.09 9.14
CA GLY A 205 6.92 -18.43 9.12
C GLY A 205 6.92 -19.05 7.71
N ILE A 206 5.81 -18.92 6.98
CA ILE A 206 5.67 -19.40 5.60
C ILE A 206 6.63 -18.64 4.68
N GLU A 207 6.67 -17.30 4.78
CA GLU A 207 7.58 -16.44 4.00
C GLU A 207 9.03 -16.85 4.22
N SER A 208 9.44 -17.02 5.48
CA SER A 208 10.80 -17.48 5.84
C SER A 208 11.11 -18.86 5.27
N GLY A 209 10.22 -19.83 5.43
CA GLY A 209 10.41 -21.20 4.94
C GLY A 209 10.47 -21.29 3.41
N ILE A 210 9.62 -20.54 2.70
CA ILE A 210 9.61 -20.53 1.22
C ILE A 210 10.83 -19.76 0.69
N SER A 211 11.14 -18.60 1.24
CA SER A 211 12.32 -17.81 0.83
C SER A 211 13.62 -18.54 1.12
N GLY A 212 13.67 -19.26 2.25
CA GLY A 212 14.82 -20.07 2.67
C GLY A 212 14.90 -21.48 2.07
N ILE A 213 13.99 -21.88 1.16
CA ILE A 213 13.86 -23.26 0.71
C ILE A 213 15.15 -23.82 0.08
N ARG A 214 15.90 -22.99 -0.65
CA ARG A 214 17.19 -23.41 -1.23
C ARG A 214 18.22 -23.74 -0.14
N THR A 215 18.24 -22.96 0.92
CA THR A 215 19.11 -23.19 2.09
C THR A 215 18.67 -24.44 2.83
N ALA A 216 17.38 -24.60 3.13
CA ALA A 216 16.87 -25.79 3.79
C ALA A 216 17.23 -27.05 3.01
N LYS A 217 17.05 -27.05 1.67
CA LYS A 217 17.45 -28.16 0.80
C LYS A 217 18.97 -28.39 0.76
N ALA A 218 19.77 -27.33 0.73
CA ALA A 218 21.23 -27.44 0.71
C ALA A 218 21.79 -28.10 2.00
N PHE A 219 21.09 -27.94 3.12
CA PHE A 219 21.48 -28.52 4.41
C PHE A 219 20.60 -29.72 4.84
N ALA A 220 19.70 -30.21 3.95
CA ALA A 220 18.78 -31.31 4.23
C ALA A 220 17.92 -31.10 5.51
N ASN A 221 17.47 -29.85 5.74
CA ASN A 221 16.74 -29.43 6.94
C ASN A 221 15.22 -29.29 6.72
N GLU A 222 14.66 -29.90 5.67
CA GLU A 222 13.23 -29.77 5.32
C GLU A 222 12.31 -30.29 6.44
N ALA A 223 12.72 -31.34 7.15
CA ALA A 223 11.94 -31.89 8.26
C ALA A 223 11.84 -30.93 9.44
N GLU A 224 12.92 -30.22 9.77
CA GLU A 224 12.93 -29.22 10.85
C GLU A 224 12.08 -28.00 10.50
N GLU A 225 12.15 -27.52 9.26
CA GLU A 225 11.30 -26.41 8.79
C GLU A 225 9.81 -26.81 8.79
N LEU A 226 9.49 -28.05 8.42
CA LEU A 226 8.12 -28.56 8.50
C LEU A 226 7.62 -28.60 9.96
N GLU A 227 8.46 -29.02 10.91
CA GLU A 227 8.10 -29.05 12.32
C GLU A 227 7.86 -27.64 12.88
N LYS A 228 8.71 -26.66 12.57
CA LYS A 228 8.48 -25.25 12.91
C LYS A 228 7.15 -24.73 12.36
N PHE A 229 6.84 -25.07 11.11
CA PHE A 229 5.55 -24.73 10.50
C PHE A 229 4.38 -25.39 11.24
N ASN A 230 4.47 -26.68 11.57
CA ASN A 230 3.42 -27.43 12.26
C ASN A 230 3.08 -26.81 13.62
N VAL A 231 4.08 -26.40 14.40
CA VAL A 231 3.89 -25.70 15.69
C VAL A 231 3.10 -24.41 15.47
N SER A 232 3.50 -23.59 14.50
CA SER A 232 2.82 -22.33 14.20
C SER A 232 1.39 -22.56 13.68
N ASN A 233 1.19 -23.58 12.84
CA ASN A 233 -0.11 -23.96 12.28
C ASN A 233 -1.07 -24.48 13.37
N ASP A 234 -0.59 -25.21 14.35
CA ASP A 234 -1.41 -25.68 15.48
C ASP A 234 -1.88 -24.53 16.38
N VAL A 235 -1.02 -23.54 16.62
CA VAL A 235 -1.39 -22.31 17.34
C VAL A 235 -2.45 -21.54 16.55
N TYR A 236 -2.27 -21.37 15.24
CA TYR A 236 -3.24 -20.72 14.35
C TYR A 236 -4.58 -21.48 14.34
N LYS A 237 -4.55 -22.80 14.17
CA LYS A 237 -5.73 -23.68 14.19
C LYS A 237 -6.52 -23.53 15.51
N THR A 238 -5.82 -23.48 16.64
CA THR A 238 -6.44 -23.31 17.95
C THR A 238 -7.12 -21.93 18.07
N SER A 239 -6.43 -20.86 17.66
CA SER A 239 -7.01 -19.51 17.69
C SER A 239 -8.24 -19.39 16.78
N LYS A 240 -8.23 -20.05 15.61
CA LYS A 240 -9.40 -20.10 14.71
C LYS A 240 -10.58 -20.85 15.32
N LYS A 241 -10.34 -21.96 16.01
CA LYS A 241 -11.40 -22.68 16.75
C LYS A 241 -12.04 -21.81 17.83
N GLU A 242 -11.25 -21.03 18.58
CA GLU A 242 -11.75 -20.08 19.59
C GLU A 242 -12.59 -18.97 18.94
N PHE A 243 -12.17 -18.42 17.83
CA PHE A 243 -12.95 -17.45 17.07
C PHE A 243 -14.29 -18.03 16.61
N HIS A 244 -14.30 -19.22 15.99
CA HIS A 244 -15.54 -19.87 15.55
C HIS A 244 -16.45 -20.24 16.70
N LYS A 245 -15.90 -20.58 17.89
CA LYS A 245 -16.70 -20.78 19.10
C LYS A 245 -17.38 -19.48 19.57
N ALA A 246 -16.65 -18.36 19.52
CA ALA A 246 -17.24 -17.04 19.84
C ALA A 246 -18.27 -16.61 18.80
N MET A 247 -18.03 -16.83 17.50
CA MET A 247 -18.94 -16.56 16.41
C MET A 247 -20.20 -17.42 16.51
N GLY A 248 -20.06 -18.71 16.79
CA GLY A 248 -21.20 -19.62 17.00
C GLY A 248 -22.07 -19.17 18.16
N ARG A 249 -21.45 -18.71 19.26
CA ARG A 249 -22.18 -18.12 20.42
C ARG A 249 -22.94 -16.87 20.04
N PHE A 250 -22.29 -15.94 19.30
CA PHE A 250 -22.91 -14.71 18.80
C PHE A 250 -24.12 -15.02 17.91
N ASN A 251 -23.96 -15.89 16.90
CA ASN A 251 -25.03 -16.26 15.99
C ASN A 251 -26.18 -17.00 16.72
N GLY A 252 -25.86 -17.93 17.61
CA GLY A 252 -26.86 -18.66 18.39
C GLY A 252 -27.68 -17.75 19.31
N VAL A 253 -27.03 -16.80 19.98
CA VAL A 253 -27.70 -15.79 20.81
C VAL A 253 -28.58 -14.88 19.97
N MET A 254 -28.07 -14.42 18.82
CA MET A 254 -28.83 -13.60 17.88
C MET A 254 -30.11 -14.31 17.44
N GLU A 255 -29.99 -15.55 16.98
CA GLU A 255 -31.12 -16.34 16.51
C GLU A 255 -32.13 -16.65 17.63
N PHE A 256 -31.64 -16.96 18.83
CA PHE A 256 -32.50 -17.15 20.00
C PHE A 256 -33.35 -15.91 20.30
N PHE A 257 -32.74 -14.72 20.38
CA PHE A 257 -33.47 -13.49 20.68
C PHE A 257 -34.46 -13.10 19.58
N LEU A 258 -34.14 -13.30 18.32
CA LEU A 258 -35.05 -13.06 17.21
C LEU A 258 -36.25 -14.02 17.23
N SER A 259 -35.99 -15.28 17.57
CA SER A 259 -37.06 -16.30 17.71
C SER A 259 -37.92 -16.06 18.95
N ILE A 260 -37.29 -15.78 20.10
CA ILE A 260 -38.06 -15.55 21.35
C ILE A 260 -38.93 -14.27 21.25
N LEU A 261 -38.45 -13.27 20.48
CA LEU A 261 -39.24 -12.07 20.22
C LEU A 261 -40.57 -12.41 19.52
N SER A 262 -40.54 -13.30 18.51
CA SER A 262 -41.75 -13.78 17.82
C SER A 262 -42.66 -14.56 18.78
N VAL A 263 -42.11 -15.45 19.59
CA VAL A 263 -42.85 -16.23 20.58
C VAL A 263 -43.47 -15.30 21.64
N ALA A 264 -42.74 -14.32 22.13
CA ALA A 264 -43.21 -13.36 23.14
C ALA A 264 -44.39 -12.51 22.61
N VAL A 265 -44.30 -12.07 21.34
CA VAL A 265 -45.38 -11.29 20.70
C VAL A 265 -46.62 -12.14 20.50
N ILE A 266 -46.49 -13.38 20.06
CA ILE A 266 -47.62 -14.29 19.89
C ILE A 266 -48.26 -14.59 21.25
N ALA A 267 -47.50 -14.88 22.28
CA ALA A 267 -47.98 -15.17 23.63
C ALA A 267 -48.67 -13.95 24.26
N ALA A 268 -48.02 -12.78 24.23
CA ALA A 268 -48.61 -11.54 24.76
C ALA A 268 -49.84 -11.10 23.97
N GLY A 269 -49.77 -11.22 22.63
CA GLY A 269 -50.90 -10.95 21.77
C GLY A 269 -52.07 -11.88 22.02
N GLY A 270 -51.82 -13.18 22.26
CA GLY A 270 -52.85 -14.14 22.65
C GLY A 270 -53.56 -13.75 23.95
N ILE A 271 -52.82 -13.30 24.97
CA ILE A 271 -53.36 -12.79 26.23
C ILE A 271 -54.25 -11.55 25.98
N LEU A 272 -53.82 -10.63 25.14
CA LEU A 272 -54.60 -9.44 24.80
C LEU A 272 -55.85 -9.77 24.00
N ILE A 273 -55.80 -10.78 23.12
CA ILE A 273 -57.00 -11.29 22.41
C ILE A 273 -57.98 -11.91 23.40
N MET A 274 -57.53 -12.73 24.33
CA MET A 274 -58.37 -13.30 25.37
C MET A 274 -59.07 -12.24 26.22
N ARG A 275 -58.45 -11.06 26.39
CA ARG A 275 -59.01 -9.91 27.12
C ARG A 275 -59.91 -9.02 26.24
N GLY A 276 -60.05 -9.31 24.95
CA GLY A 276 -60.79 -8.47 24.00
C GLY A 276 -60.09 -7.14 23.65
N GLU A 277 -58.80 -7.02 23.97
CA GLU A 277 -58.01 -5.78 23.77
C GLU A 277 -57.23 -5.77 22.46
N LEU A 278 -57.11 -6.90 21.76
CA LEU A 278 -56.44 -7.07 20.49
C LEU A 278 -57.26 -7.96 19.55
N ASN A 279 -57.17 -7.67 18.24
CA ASN A 279 -57.77 -8.53 17.22
C ASN A 279 -56.68 -9.46 16.60
N THR A 280 -57.11 -10.60 16.07
CA THR A 280 -56.23 -11.56 15.38
C THR A 280 -55.45 -10.92 14.20
N VAL A 281 -56.13 -10.02 13.46
CA VAL A 281 -55.50 -9.28 12.35
C VAL A 281 -54.30 -8.42 12.83
N ASP A 282 -54.47 -7.76 14.00
CA ASP A 282 -53.39 -6.98 14.59
C ASP A 282 -52.19 -7.87 14.99
N LEU A 283 -52.46 -9.05 15.56
CA LEU A 283 -51.41 -10.00 15.90
C LEU A 283 -50.64 -10.48 14.65
N ILE A 284 -51.32 -10.77 13.54
CA ILE A 284 -50.70 -11.09 12.26
C ILE A 284 -49.85 -9.91 11.78
N THR A 285 -50.34 -8.69 11.89
CA THR A 285 -49.60 -7.48 11.49
C THR A 285 -48.31 -7.31 12.30
N PHE A 286 -48.35 -7.52 13.63
CA PHE A 286 -47.16 -7.51 14.47
C PHE A 286 -46.15 -8.57 14.05
N SER A 287 -46.61 -9.78 13.71
CA SER A 287 -45.76 -10.86 13.23
C SER A 287 -45.06 -10.48 11.91
N LEU A 288 -45.75 -9.80 10.99
CA LEU A 288 -45.16 -9.28 9.76
C LEU A 288 -44.10 -8.21 10.03
N TYR A 289 -44.36 -7.28 10.96
CA TYR A 289 -43.38 -6.26 11.34
C TYR A 289 -42.12 -6.87 11.99
N ILE A 290 -42.26 -7.93 12.80
CA ILE A 290 -41.08 -8.62 13.36
C ILE A 290 -40.21 -9.18 12.24
N THR A 291 -40.79 -9.80 11.21
CA THR A 291 -40.00 -10.31 10.08
C THR A 291 -39.29 -9.21 9.30
N THR A 292 -39.96 -8.05 9.11
CA THR A 292 -39.39 -6.88 8.43
C THR A 292 -38.17 -6.33 9.16
N PHE A 293 -38.13 -6.43 10.49
CA PHE A 293 -37.11 -5.77 11.28
C PHE A 293 -35.94 -6.69 11.70
N VAL A 294 -36.02 -8.00 11.43
CA VAL A 294 -34.93 -8.95 11.73
C VAL A 294 -33.63 -8.59 11.00
N ASN A 295 -33.67 -8.36 9.70
CA ASN A 295 -32.48 -8.05 8.89
C ASN A 295 -31.82 -6.71 9.25
N PRO A 296 -32.56 -5.59 9.40
CA PRO A 296 -32.02 -4.34 9.94
C PRO A 296 -31.28 -4.51 11.27
N VAL A 297 -31.82 -5.28 12.20
CA VAL A 297 -31.17 -5.53 13.49
C VAL A 297 -29.87 -6.33 13.33
N ARG A 298 -29.84 -7.33 12.45
CA ARG A 298 -28.60 -8.05 12.11
C ARG A 298 -27.54 -7.13 11.48
N LYS A 299 -27.93 -6.23 10.58
CA LYS A 299 -27.04 -5.24 9.97
C LYS A 299 -26.42 -4.33 11.03
N LEU A 300 -27.24 -3.77 11.92
CA LEU A 300 -26.75 -2.93 13.02
C LEU A 300 -25.80 -3.68 13.98
N ALA A 301 -26.07 -4.95 14.25
CA ALA A 301 -25.19 -5.78 15.07
C ALA A 301 -23.81 -6.01 14.41
N ASN A 302 -23.74 -6.12 13.10
CA ASN A 302 -22.50 -6.29 12.34
C ASN A 302 -21.77 -4.97 12.05
N PHE A 303 -22.49 -3.86 12.05
CA PHE A 303 -21.97 -2.53 11.74
C PHE A 303 -20.73 -2.14 12.59
N SER A 304 -20.67 -2.57 13.85
CA SER A 304 -19.53 -2.26 14.73
C SER A 304 -18.19 -2.81 14.22
N GLU A 305 -18.20 -3.93 13.49
CA GLU A 305 -16.97 -4.49 12.88
C GLU A 305 -16.58 -3.70 11.64
N LEU A 306 -17.57 -3.41 10.78
CA LEU A 306 -17.38 -2.57 9.60
C LEU A 306 -16.78 -1.22 9.98
N LEU A 307 -17.32 -0.57 11.00
CA LEU A 307 -16.81 0.70 11.52
C LEU A 307 -15.40 0.56 12.07
N ALA A 308 -15.11 -0.47 12.87
CA ALA A 308 -13.80 -0.67 13.46
C ALA A 308 -12.71 -0.97 12.42
N ASN A 309 -13.00 -1.80 11.41
CA ASN A 309 -12.06 -2.12 10.35
C ASN A 309 -11.84 -0.92 9.43
N GLY A 310 -12.92 -0.29 8.96
CA GLY A 310 -12.86 0.85 8.06
C GLY A 310 -12.15 2.07 8.69
N THR A 311 -12.45 2.37 9.97
CA THR A 311 -11.77 3.47 10.69
C THR A 311 -10.29 3.15 10.94
N ALA A 312 -9.93 1.91 11.25
CA ALA A 312 -8.54 1.51 11.40
C ALA A 312 -7.76 1.60 10.08
N GLY A 313 -8.36 1.16 8.95
CA GLY A 313 -7.79 1.32 7.61
C GLY A 313 -7.60 2.80 7.26
N PHE A 314 -8.63 3.60 7.51
CA PHE A 314 -8.59 5.04 7.24
C PHE A 314 -7.58 5.79 8.11
N SER A 315 -7.39 5.40 9.37
CA SER A 315 -6.36 5.96 10.25
C SER A 315 -4.95 5.71 9.69
N ARG A 316 -4.66 4.49 9.20
CA ARG A 316 -3.37 4.17 8.57
C ARG A 316 -3.17 4.89 7.23
N PHE A 317 -4.24 5.06 6.45
CA PHE A 317 -4.21 5.92 5.27
C PHE A 317 -3.83 7.36 5.63
N LEU A 318 -4.46 7.95 6.66
CA LEU A 318 -4.18 9.31 7.11
C LEU A 318 -2.76 9.44 7.67
N GLU A 319 -2.27 8.45 8.41
CA GLU A 319 -0.89 8.41 8.91
C GLU A 319 0.09 8.61 7.76
N LEU A 320 -0.10 7.85 6.66
CA LEU A 320 0.77 7.95 5.48
C LEU A 320 0.59 9.28 4.75
N MET A 321 -0.64 9.74 4.52
CA MET A 321 -0.90 11.02 3.84
C MET A 321 -0.44 12.26 4.64
N ARG A 322 -0.28 12.12 5.96
CA ARG A 322 0.26 13.16 6.86
C ARG A 322 1.77 13.08 7.03
N THR A 323 2.42 12.01 6.54
CA THR A 323 3.88 11.91 6.52
C THR A 323 4.42 12.94 5.56
N GLU A 324 5.23 13.87 6.05
CA GLU A 324 5.88 14.83 5.18
C GLU A 324 7.14 14.22 4.57
N PRO A 325 7.36 14.41 3.25
CA PRO A 325 8.67 14.10 2.67
C PRO A 325 9.76 14.86 3.42
N ALA A 326 10.78 14.14 3.89
CA ALA A 326 11.91 14.76 4.60
C ALA A 326 12.71 15.69 3.67
N MET A 327 12.75 15.37 2.37
CA MET A 327 13.42 16.18 1.37
C MET A 327 12.40 16.83 0.44
N LYS A 328 12.37 18.16 0.46
CA LYS A 328 11.57 18.99 -0.47
C LYS A 328 12.50 19.94 -1.20
N ASP A 329 12.09 20.31 -2.42
CA ASP A 329 12.77 21.43 -3.09
C ASP A 329 12.56 22.71 -2.26
N ALA A 330 13.64 23.49 -2.10
CA ALA A 330 13.54 24.79 -1.44
C ALA A 330 12.58 25.72 -2.23
N PRO A 331 11.87 26.64 -1.57
CA PRO A 331 10.95 27.54 -2.26
C PRO A 331 11.63 28.41 -3.35
N ASP A 332 12.93 28.62 -3.21
CA ASP A 332 13.82 29.36 -4.11
C ASP A 332 14.72 28.45 -4.96
N ALA A 333 14.44 27.13 -4.98
CA ALA A 333 15.23 26.18 -5.76
C ALA A 333 15.20 26.51 -7.25
N VAL A 334 16.38 26.53 -7.87
CA VAL A 334 16.58 26.80 -9.29
C VAL A 334 16.83 25.50 -10.06
N GLU A 335 16.62 25.51 -11.36
CA GLU A 335 17.00 24.37 -12.20
C GLU A 335 18.52 24.35 -12.42
N LEU A 336 19.13 23.19 -12.22
CA LEU A 336 20.54 22.96 -12.49
C LEU A 336 20.73 22.69 -13.99
N THR A 337 21.31 23.65 -14.72
CA THR A 337 21.53 23.59 -16.18
C THR A 337 22.98 23.83 -16.51
N ASP A 338 23.40 23.47 -17.72
CA ASP A 338 24.74 23.69 -18.28
C ASP A 338 25.89 23.20 -17.38
N VAL A 339 25.70 22.02 -16.78
CA VAL A 339 26.64 21.44 -15.81
C VAL A 339 27.96 21.02 -16.47
N LYS A 340 29.06 21.58 -15.96
CA LYS A 340 30.42 21.16 -16.33
C LYS A 340 30.90 19.95 -15.54
N GLY A 341 30.37 19.79 -14.31
CA GLY A 341 30.55 18.61 -13.50
C GLY A 341 31.61 18.75 -12.38
N GLN A 342 31.98 19.95 -11.96
CA GLN A 342 32.78 20.09 -10.73
C GLN A 342 31.88 19.68 -9.54
N VAL A 343 32.42 18.83 -8.63
CA VAL A 343 31.72 18.41 -7.42
C VAL A 343 32.57 18.74 -6.21
N ASP A 344 32.02 19.55 -5.32
CA ASP A 344 32.65 19.96 -4.06
C ASP A 344 31.86 19.36 -2.89
N VAL A 345 32.53 18.65 -2.02
CA VAL A 345 32.03 18.06 -0.77
C VAL A 345 32.76 18.77 0.35
N ASP A 346 32.10 19.74 0.99
CA ASP A 346 32.73 20.65 1.96
C ASP A 346 32.30 20.28 3.39
N HIS A 347 33.24 19.76 4.19
CA HIS A 347 33.07 19.41 5.60
C HIS A 347 31.83 18.56 5.90
N VAL A 348 31.53 17.59 5.01
CA VAL A 348 30.30 16.79 5.08
C VAL A 348 30.36 15.77 6.19
N SER A 349 29.36 15.81 7.08
CA SER A 349 29.04 14.75 8.03
C SER A 349 27.65 14.17 7.74
N PHE A 350 27.49 12.89 7.95
CA PHE A 350 26.21 12.22 7.71
C PHE A 350 25.98 11.03 8.63
N ALA A 351 24.78 10.96 9.20
CA ALA A 351 24.24 9.83 9.94
C ALA A 351 22.94 9.35 9.30
N TYR A 352 22.76 8.04 9.18
CA TYR A 352 21.42 7.49 8.97
C TYR A 352 20.59 7.64 10.25
N GLU A 353 19.27 7.73 10.13
CA GLU A 353 18.39 7.74 11.32
C GLU A 353 18.71 6.55 12.23
N GLY A 354 18.81 6.79 13.54
CA GLY A 354 19.18 5.78 14.55
C GLY A 354 20.61 5.90 15.05
N ASP A 355 21.24 7.08 14.95
CA ASP A 355 22.56 7.42 15.49
C ASP A 355 23.76 6.63 14.93
N LEU A 356 23.64 6.10 13.71
CA LEU A 356 24.75 5.51 13.02
C LEU A 356 25.49 6.59 12.21
N ASP A 357 26.43 7.27 12.85
CA ASP A 357 27.36 8.16 12.17
C ASP A 357 28.20 7.38 11.14
N VAL A 358 28.14 7.78 9.89
CA VAL A 358 28.80 7.08 8.77
C VAL A 358 29.88 7.92 8.11
N LEU A 359 29.68 9.23 8.01
CA LEU A 359 30.67 10.16 7.46
C LEU A 359 30.96 11.28 8.46
N HIS A 360 32.25 11.62 8.60
CA HIS A 360 32.76 12.57 9.58
C HIS A 360 33.68 13.57 8.93
N ASP A 361 33.22 14.80 8.73
CA ASP A 361 34.03 15.92 8.25
C ASP A 361 34.78 15.57 6.94
N VAL A 362 34.02 15.10 5.95
CA VAL A 362 34.58 14.71 4.63
C VAL A 362 34.75 15.97 3.80
N ASP A 363 35.99 16.21 3.40
CA ASP A 363 36.40 17.30 2.49
C ASP A 363 37.00 16.71 1.21
N LEU A 364 36.34 16.97 0.06
CA LEU A 364 36.71 16.38 -1.21
C LEU A 364 36.27 17.28 -2.38
N HIS A 365 37.27 17.74 -3.13
CA HIS A 365 37.07 18.56 -4.31
C HIS A 365 37.40 17.76 -5.59
N ILE A 366 36.40 17.60 -6.49
CA ILE A 366 36.48 16.84 -7.74
C ILE A 366 36.36 17.81 -8.92
N LYS A 367 37.37 17.86 -9.77
CA LYS A 367 37.38 18.80 -10.92
C LYS A 367 36.43 18.31 -12.01
N ALA A 368 35.91 19.26 -12.81
CA ALA A 368 35.13 18.92 -13.99
C ALA A 368 35.96 18.03 -14.96
N GLY A 369 35.38 16.94 -15.39
CA GLY A 369 36.01 15.98 -16.29
C GLY A 369 37.02 15.03 -15.61
N GLU A 370 37.16 15.06 -14.30
CA GLU A 370 38.07 14.21 -13.54
C GLU A 370 37.45 12.83 -13.27
N THR A 371 38.25 11.79 -13.32
CA THR A 371 37.90 10.44 -12.83
C THR A 371 38.47 10.23 -11.43
N LEU A 372 37.61 10.17 -10.42
CA LEU A 372 37.99 9.88 -9.04
C LEU A 372 37.63 8.44 -8.66
N ALA A 373 38.59 7.65 -8.23
CA ALA A 373 38.35 6.36 -7.61
C ALA A 373 38.18 6.51 -6.09
N VAL A 374 37.09 5.97 -5.53
CA VAL A 374 36.83 5.93 -4.09
C VAL A 374 37.04 4.51 -3.60
N VAL A 375 38.02 4.31 -2.72
CA VAL A 375 38.43 3.01 -2.19
C VAL A 375 38.41 3.01 -0.65
N GLY A 376 38.43 1.84 -0.03
CA GLY A 376 38.48 1.70 1.43
C GLY A 376 37.81 0.41 1.91
N PRO A 377 37.85 0.11 3.20
CA PRO A 377 37.21 -1.08 3.77
C PRO A 377 35.69 -1.07 3.57
N SER A 378 35.07 -2.26 3.61
CA SER A 378 33.60 -2.37 3.61
C SER A 378 33.04 -1.69 4.85
N GLY A 379 31.92 -0.93 4.68
CA GLY A 379 31.34 -0.15 5.77
C GLY A 379 32.00 1.23 6.02
N GLY A 380 33.07 1.59 5.29
CA GLY A 380 33.80 2.86 5.49
C GLY A 380 33.08 4.12 5.02
N GLY A 381 31.84 4.03 4.45
CA GLY A 381 31.05 5.21 4.03
C GLY A 381 31.08 5.53 2.53
N LYS A 382 31.77 4.76 1.70
CA LYS A 382 31.91 5.01 0.24
C LYS A 382 30.60 5.15 -0.50
N SER A 383 29.74 4.14 -0.41
CA SER A 383 28.41 4.15 -1.08
C SER A 383 27.48 5.21 -0.47
N THR A 384 27.67 5.55 0.80
CA THR A 384 26.94 6.64 1.45
C THR A 384 27.33 7.98 0.83
N LEU A 385 28.59 8.30 0.66
CA LEU A 385 29.06 9.51 -0.01
C LEU A 385 28.45 9.63 -1.42
N CYS A 386 28.44 8.54 -2.19
CA CYS A 386 27.87 8.52 -3.53
C CYS A 386 26.35 8.69 -3.57
N LYS A 387 25.63 8.37 -2.49
CA LYS A 387 24.18 8.62 -2.36
C LYS A 387 23.86 10.07 -1.99
N LEU A 388 24.77 10.79 -1.36
CA LEU A 388 24.58 12.18 -0.98
C LEU A 388 24.70 13.14 -2.18
N ILE A 389 25.57 12.87 -3.15
CA ILE A 389 25.79 13.73 -4.31
C ILE A 389 24.52 13.91 -5.16
N PRO A 390 23.72 12.87 -5.50
CA PRO A 390 22.43 13.02 -6.18
C PRO A 390 21.30 13.42 -5.23
N ARG A 391 21.63 13.78 -3.99
CA ARG A 391 20.69 14.15 -2.94
C ARG A 391 19.61 13.08 -2.76
N PHE A 392 20.01 11.81 -2.50
CA PHE A 392 19.09 10.77 -2.04
C PHE A 392 18.83 10.89 -0.54
N TYR A 393 19.76 11.53 0.18
CA TYR A 393 19.67 11.95 1.57
C TYR A 393 20.28 13.36 1.69
N ASP A 394 19.81 14.15 2.64
CA ASP A 394 20.45 15.42 2.98
C ASP A 394 21.58 15.18 3.99
N VAL A 395 22.66 15.97 3.89
CA VAL A 395 23.79 15.91 4.82
C VAL A 395 23.36 16.39 6.22
N THR A 396 24.01 15.84 7.26
CA THR A 396 23.76 16.28 8.65
C THR A 396 24.48 17.59 8.92
N ASP A 397 25.70 17.76 8.39
CA ASP A 397 26.49 18.98 8.49
C ASP A 397 27.35 19.13 7.22
N GLY A 398 27.81 20.35 6.94
CA GLY A 398 28.52 20.69 5.70
C GLY A 398 27.59 20.88 4.51
N ASP A 399 28.18 20.92 3.31
CA ASP A 399 27.41 21.06 2.06
C ASP A 399 28.03 20.30 0.88
N ILE A 400 27.19 20.02 -0.14
CA ILE A 400 27.62 19.43 -1.41
C ILE A 400 27.21 20.41 -2.51
N ARG A 401 28.17 20.74 -3.39
CA ARG A 401 27.94 21.66 -4.50
C ARG A 401 28.30 21.01 -5.84
N ILE A 402 27.52 21.33 -6.86
CA ILE A 402 27.82 21.00 -8.25
C ILE A 402 27.99 22.32 -9.01
N ASP A 403 29.18 22.52 -9.60
CA ASP A 403 29.58 23.79 -10.26
C ASP A 403 29.32 25.02 -9.37
N GLY A 404 29.61 24.89 -8.06
CA GLY A 404 29.43 25.93 -7.07
C GLY A 404 27.99 26.14 -6.57
N GLN A 405 27.00 25.41 -7.08
CA GLN A 405 25.61 25.45 -6.63
C GLN A 405 25.35 24.35 -5.59
N ASP A 406 24.87 24.74 -4.41
CA ASP A 406 24.48 23.78 -3.35
C ASP A 406 23.31 22.93 -3.82
N VAL A 407 23.43 21.61 -3.69
CA VAL A 407 22.40 20.65 -4.12
C VAL A 407 21.06 20.82 -3.39
N ARG A 408 21.04 21.52 -2.25
CA ARG A 408 19.81 21.83 -1.49
C ARG A 408 19.01 22.99 -2.11
N HIS A 409 19.66 23.87 -2.88
CA HIS A 409 19.07 25.03 -3.54
C HIS A 409 18.79 24.81 -5.03
N VAL A 410 18.92 23.58 -5.52
CA VAL A 410 18.49 23.20 -6.87
C VAL A 410 17.34 22.20 -6.80
N THR A 411 16.50 22.15 -7.84
CA THR A 411 15.41 21.17 -7.87
C THR A 411 15.96 19.76 -7.96
N GLN A 412 15.42 18.83 -7.16
CA GLN A 412 15.84 17.43 -7.16
C GLN A 412 15.75 16.80 -8.56
N ARG A 413 14.75 17.21 -9.35
CA ARG A 413 14.56 16.73 -10.72
C ARG A 413 15.73 17.14 -11.62
N SER A 414 16.11 18.42 -11.64
CA SER A 414 17.22 18.90 -12.47
C SER A 414 18.55 18.30 -12.02
N LEU A 415 18.80 18.24 -10.72
CA LEU A 415 19.99 17.61 -10.13
C LEU A 415 20.12 16.14 -10.60
N ARG A 416 19.05 15.36 -10.41
CA ARG A 416 19.04 13.95 -10.77
C ARG A 416 19.06 13.71 -12.28
N GLN A 417 18.70 14.68 -13.11
CA GLN A 417 18.92 14.62 -14.56
C GLN A 417 20.41 14.75 -14.91
N GLN A 418 21.16 15.59 -14.19
CA GLN A 418 22.58 15.85 -14.45
C GLN A 418 23.52 14.81 -13.79
N VAL A 419 23.05 14.04 -12.81
CA VAL A 419 23.83 13.01 -12.14
C VAL A 419 23.32 11.62 -12.52
N GLY A 420 24.15 10.77 -13.08
CA GLY A 420 23.84 9.36 -13.37
C GLY A 420 24.46 8.44 -12.34
N VAL A 421 23.68 7.47 -11.85
CA VAL A 421 24.15 6.50 -10.85
C VAL A 421 23.92 5.09 -11.34
N VAL A 422 24.98 4.29 -11.45
CA VAL A 422 24.89 2.84 -11.57
C VAL A 422 25.02 2.26 -10.17
N GLN A 423 23.95 1.64 -9.67
CA GLN A 423 23.92 1.05 -8.33
C GLN A 423 24.46 -0.38 -8.33
N GLN A 424 25.03 -0.81 -7.21
CA GLN A 424 25.52 -2.16 -6.99
C GLN A 424 24.40 -3.20 -7.20
N ASP A 425 23.26 -2.99 -6.57
CA ASP A 425 22.07 -3.84 -6.74
C ASP A 425 21.18 -3.28 -7.86
N VAL A 426 21.24 -3.93 -9.02
CA VAL A 426 20.47 -3.51 -10.20
C VAL A 426 19.02 -3.90 -10.08
N PHE A 427 18.12 -2.91 -10.07
CA PHE A 427 16.68 -3.11 -10.16
C PHE A 427 16.19 -2.98 -11.60
N LEU A 428 15.47 -4.01 -12.09
CA LEU A 428 14.75 -3.97 -13.36
C LEU A 428 13.25 -4.05 -13.09
N PHE A 429 12.49 -3.21 -13.79
CA PHE A 429 11.04 -3.27 -13.78
C PHE A 429 10.56 -4.53 -14.51
N ALA A 430 9.44 -5.09 -14.07
CA ALA A 430 8.76 -6.21 -14.72
C ALA A 430 8.14 -5.75 -16.06
N ASP A 431 8.98 -5.53 -17.06
CA ASP A 431 8.65 -4.95 -18.36
C ASP A 431 9.62 -5.49 -19.43
N SER A 432 9.56 -4.99 -20.68
CA SER A 432 10.51 -5.33 -21.73
C SER A 432 11.92 -4.75 -21.47
N ILE A 433 12.93 -5.30 -22.12
CA ILE A 433 14.30 -4.75 -22.12
C ILE A 433 14.28 -3.31 -22.66
N LEU A 434 13.54 -3.06 -23.74
CA LEU A 434 13.35 -1.74 -24.36
C LEU A 434 12.92 -0.70 -23.30
N ASN A 435 11.85 -0.98 -22.58
CA ASN A 435 11.29 -0.07 -21.58
C ASN A 435 12.23 0.08 -20.36
N ASN A 436 12.93 -0.99 -20.00
CA ASN A 436 13.94 -0.93 -18.95
C ASN A 436 15.13 -0.03 -19.31
N ILE A 437 15.62 -0.05 -20.55
CA ILE A 437 16.68 0.87 -21.00
C ILE A 437 16.14 2.29 -21.15
N ARG A 438 14.93 2.45 -21.74
CA ARG A 438 14.25 3.74 -21.93
C ARG A 438 13.96 4.47 -20.62
N CYS A 439 13.97 3.79 -19.47
CA CYS A 439 13.90 4.42 -18.15
C CYS A 439 14.97 5.50 -17.95
N GLY A 440 16.11 5.41 -18.62
CA GLY A 440 17.18 6.45 -18.59
C GLY A 440 16.77 7.77 -19.28
N LYS A 441 15.92 7.68 -20.33
CA LYS A 441 15.38 8.81 -21.11
C LYS A 441 14.04 8.37 -21.72
N PRO A 442 12.90 8.66 -21.08
CA PRO A 442 11.58 8.15 -21.48
C PRO A 442 11.15 8.47 -22.92
N GLU A 443 11.57 9.63 -23.44
CA GLU A 443 11.29 10.09 -24.80
C GLU A 443 12.27 9.58 -25.87
N ALA A 444 13.19 8.69 -25.50
CA ALA A 444 14.20 8.17 -26.43
C ALA A 444 13.57 7.32 -27.54
N THR A 445 14.11 7.47 -28.75
CA THR A 445 13.75 6.61 -29.88
C THR A 445 14.32 5.21 -29.71
N GLU A 446 13.81 4.25 -30.48
CA GLU A 446 14.33 2.88 -30.44
C GLU A 446 15.80 2.81 -30.92
N GLU A 447 16.18 3.63 -31.92
CA GLU A 447 17.55 3.71 -32.39
C GLU A 447 18.52 4.25 -31.32
N GLU A 448 18.08 5.21 -30.47
CA GLU A 448 18.86 5.69 -29.34
C GLU A 448 19.04 4.57 -28.30
N VAL A 449 17.99 3.78 -28.03
CA VAL A 449 18.05 2.62 -27.13
C VAL A 449 19.00 1.54 -27.67
N ILE A 450 18.93 1.23 -28.97
CA ILE A 450 19.84 0.28 -29.63
C ILE A 450 21.29 0.75 -29.48
N ARG A 451 21.58 2.01 -29.75
CA ARG A 451 22.93 2.57 -29.56
C ARG A 451 23.42 2.43 -28.13
N ALA A 452 22.56 2.76 -27.17
CA ALA A 452 22.89 2.62 -25.75
C ALA A 452 23.16 1.14 -25.36
N ALA A 453 22.38 0.21 -25.90
CA ALA A 453 22.57 -1.22 -25.72
C ALA A 453 23.87 -1.74 -26.36
N GLN A 454 24.25 -1.21 -27.52
CA GLN A 454 25.54 -1.50 -28.18
C GLN A 454 26.72 -1.02 -27.34
N LEU A 455 26.65 0.23 -26.84
CA LEU A 455 27.69 0.79 -25.96
C LEU A 455 27.82 0.00 -24.65
N ALA A 456 26.73 -0.54 -24.15
CA ALA A 456 26.71 -1.39 -22.94
C ALA A 456 27.07 -2.86 -23.21
N GLU A 457 27.49 -3.22 -24.41
CA GLU A 457 27.86 -4.59 -24.82
C GLU A 457 26.75 -5.63 -24.54
N ILE A 458 25.46 -5.21 -24.58
CA ILE A 458 24.31 -6.10 -24.33
C ILE A 458 23.50 -6.39 -25.59
N TYR A 459 23.67 -5.61 -26.65
CA TYR A 459 22.80 -5.68 -27.84
C TYR A 459 22.85 -7.05 -28.54
N ASN A 460 24.02 -7.68 -28.63
CA ASN A 460 24.16 -9.02 -29.21
C ASN A 460 23.40 -10.08 -28.41
N ASP A 461 23.42 -10.00 -27.07
CA ASP A 461 22.63 -10.89 -26.24
C ASP A 461 21.13 -10.67 -26.46
N ILE A 462 20.71 -9.40 -26.59
CA ILE A 462 19.32 -9.04 -26.86
C ILE A 462 18.86 -9.60 -28.21
N GLN A 463 19.69 -9.48 -29.26
CA GLN A 463 19.37 -10.03 -30.57
C GLN A 463 19.28 -11.57 -30.59
N ALA A 464 19.97 -12.25 -29.70
CA ALA A 464 19.90 -13.71 -29.56
C ALA A 464 18.64 -14.17 -28.78
N MET A 465 17.90 -13.27 -28.16
CA MET A 465 16.64 -13.57 -27.46
C MET A 465 15.47 -13.66 -28.45
N PRO A 466 14.47 -14.53 -28.21
CA PRO A 466 13.35 -14.72 -29.13
C PRO A 466 12.59 -13.45 -29.51
N ASP A 467 12.38 -12.56 -28.52
CA ASP A 467 11.60 -11.32 -28.68
C ASP A 467 12.49 -10.06 -28.76
N GLY A 468 13.82 -10.22 -28.87
CA GLY A 468 14.78 -9.11 -28.98
C GLY A 468 14.59 -8.08 -27.86
N LEU A 469 14.44 -6.80 -28.23
CA LEU A 469 14.23 -5.70 -27.28
C LEU A 469 12.90 -5.79 -26.50
N GLU A 470 11.89 -6.45 -27.06
CA GLU A 470 10.60 -6.66 -26.38
C GLU A 470 10.62 -7.85 -25.42
N THR A 471 11.76 -8.51 -25.24
CA THR A 471 11.89 -9.61 -24.26
C THR A 471 11.55 -9.12 -22.86
N TYR A 472 10.55 -9.78 -22.24
CA TYR A 472 10.12 -9.52 -20.88
C TYR A 472 11.16 -10.03 -19.87
N VAL A 473 11.58 -9.18 -18.92
CA VAL A 473 12.69 -9.49 -18.00
C VAL A 473 12.27 -10.21 -16.70
N GLY A 474 10.96 -10.31 -16.45
CA GLY A 474 10.44 -10.85 -15.17
C GLY A 474 10.55 -9.88 -13.99
N GLU A 475 9.98 -10.27 -12.85
CA GLU A 475 10.09 -9.47 -11.63
C GLU A 475 11.56 -9.32 -11.22
N ARG A 476 12.00 -8.06 -11.02
CA ARG A 476 13.41 -7.72 -10.69
C ARG A 476 14.44 -8.35 -11.66
N GLY A 477 14.02 -8.60 -12.90
CA GLY A 477 14.88 -9.19 -13.91
C GLY A 477 15.24 -10.65 -13.66
N THR A 478 14.39 -11.45 -13.01
CA THR A 478 14.67 -12.85 -12.65
C THR A 478 15.00 -13.76 -13.84
N LEU A 479 14.58 -13.37 -15.05
CA LEU A 479 14.83 -14.13 -16.27
C LEU A 479 16.19 -13.81 -16.92
N LEU A 480 16.97 -12.86 -16.37
CA LEU A 480 18.25 -12.44 -16.88
C LEU A 480 19.41 -12.85 -15.95
N SER A 481 20.59 -13.06 -16.51
CA SER A 481 21.82 -13.24 -15.73
C SER A 481 22.22 -11.94 -15.02
N GLY A 482 23.05 -12.04 -13.96
CA GLY A 482 23.55 -10.87 -13.23
C GLY A 482 24.28 -9.89 -14.15
N GLY A 483 25.13 -10.40 -15.05
CA GLY A 483 25.85 -9.59 -16.03
C GLY A 483 24.94 -8.90 -17.04
N GLN A 484 23.86 -9.54 -17.49
CA GLN A 484 22.86 -8.92 -18.38
C GLN A 484 22.13 -7.78 -17.66
N LYS A 485 21.69 -7.99 -16.41
CA LYS A 485 21.07 -6.92 -15.60
C LYS A 485 21.98 -5.71 -15.48
N GLN A 486 23.26 -5.95 -15.15
CA GLN A 486 24.26 -4.91 -14.97
C GLN A 486 24.46 -4.12 -16.26
N ARG A 487 24.61 -4.80 -17.41
CA ARG A 487 24.75 -4.14 -18.73
C ARG A 487 23.49 -3.34 -19.14
N ILE A 488 22.28 -3.80 -18.79
CA ILE A 488 21.04 -3.02 -18.98
C ILE A 488 21.08 -1.75 -18.13
N SER A 489 21.54 -1.82 -16.88
CA SER A 489 21.69 -0.64 -16.03
C SER A 489 22.73 0.35 -16.59
N ILE A 490 23.82 -0.16 -17.16
CA ILE A 490 24.82 0.65 -17.84
C ILE A 490 24.22 1.30 -19.11
N ALA A 491 23.42 0.56 -19.90
CA ALA A 491 22.73 1.10 -21.06
C ALA A 491 21.80 2.28 -20.70
N ARG A 492 21.10 2.23 -19.56
CA ARG A 492 20.32 3.36 -19.03
C ARG A 492 21.17 4.63 -18.89
N ILE A 493 22.40 4.48 -18.40
CA ILE A 493 23.31 5.62 -18.18
C ILE A 493 23.85 6.16 -19.50
N PHE A 494 24.23 5.29 -20.43
CA PHE A 494 24.64 5.74 -21.76
C PHE A 494 23.53 6.47 -22.50
N LEU A 495 22.27 6.00 -22.35
CA LEU A 495 21.10 6.65 -22.93
C LEU A 495 20.83 8.02 -22.29
N LYS A 496 20.93 8.12 -20.96
CA LYS A 496 20.76 9.35 -20.20
C LYS A 496 21.84 10.39 -20.46
N ASN A 497 23.09 9.94 -20.64
CA ASN A 497 24.27 10.75 -20.98
C ASN A 497 24.55 11.92 -20.01
N PRO A 498 24.65 11.71 -18.69
CA PRO A 498 24.80 12.78 -17.71
C PRO A 498 26.23 13.33 -17.64
N PRO A 499 26.46 14.63 -17.26
CA PRO A 499 27.80 15.20 -17.07
C PRO A 499 28.53 14.68 -15.84
N VAL A 500 27.81 14.24 -14.80
CA VAL A 500 28.38 13.61 -13.60
C VAL A 500 27.93 12.16 -13.52
N LEU A 501 28.88 11.24 -13.42
CA LEU A 501 28.66 9.80 -13.40
C LEU A 501 29.16 9.18 -12.10
N ILE A 502 28.32 8.39 -11.45
CA ILE A 502 28.67 7.61 -10.25
C ILE A 502 28.52 6.12 -10.56
N LEU A 503 29.59 5.36 -10.40
CA LEU A 503 29.65 3.93 -10.66
C LEU A 503 29.92 3.20 -9.33
N ASP A 504 28.89 2.58 -8.75
CA ASP A 504 29.01 1.79 -7.52
C ASP A 504 29.09 0.30 -7.89
N GLU A 505 30.30 -0.26 -7.89
CA GLU A 505 30.61 -1.66 -8.28
C GLU A 505 29.95 -2.09 -9.61
N ALA A 506 29.91 -1.20 -10.58
CA ALA A 506 29.12 -1.34 -11.82
C ALA A 506 29.50 -2.54 -12.70
N THR A 507 30.64 -3.23 -12.43
CA THR A 507 31.16 -4.34 -13.24
C THR A 507 31.35 -5.63 -12.44
N SER A 508 30.90 -5.71 -11.20
CA SER A 508 31.15 -6.83 -10.29
C SER A 508 30.61 -8.20 -10.76
N ALA A 509 29.55 -8.22 -11.55
CA ALA A 509 28.92 -9.44 -12.07
C ALA A 509 29.33 -9.78 -13.52
N LEU A 510 30.31 -9.06 -14.09
CA LEU A 510 30.77 -9.25 -15.48
C LEU A 510 32.01 -10.16 -15.54
N ASP A 511 32.14 -10.87 -16.65
CA ASP A 511 33.35 -11.56 -17.03
C ASP A 511 34.44 -10.55 -17.43
N SER A 512 35.72 -10.96 -17.33
CA SER A 512 36.86 -10.07 -17.53
C SER A 512 36.96 -9.50 -18.97
N VAL A 513 36.43 -10.21 -19.98
CA VAL A 513 36.46 -9.74 -21.38
C VAL A 513 35.43 -8.65 -21.60
N THR A 514 34.20 -8.88 -21.14
CA THR A 514 33.12 -7.90 -21.22
C THR A 514 33.41 -6.66 -20.37
N GLU A 515 34.02 -6.86 -19.19
CA GLU A 515 34.44 -5.76 -18.33
C GLU A 515 35.51 -4.88 -19.01
N ALA A 516 36.55 -5.47 -19.63
CA ALA A 516 37.58 -4.72 -20.32
C ALA A 516 37.01 -3.86 -21.46
N LYS A 517 36.09 -4.42 -22.26
CA LYS A 517 35.39 -3.67 -23.33
C LYS A 517 34.53 -2.52 -22.79
N LEU A 518 33.82 -2.76 -21.73
CA LEU A 518 33.00 -1.71 -21.08
C LEU A 518 33.89 -0.63 -20.47
N GLN A 519 35.00 -0.99 -19.88
CA GLN A 519 35.96 -0.03 -19.35
C GLN A 519 36.54 0.86 -20.46
N GLU A 520 36.94 0.28 -21.58
CA GLU A 520 37.37 1.04 -22.76
C GLU A 520 36.22 1.95 -23.31
N THR A 521 34.98 1.47 -23.27
CA THR A 521 33.80 2.25 -23.67
C THR A 521 33.56 3.40 -22.69
N PHE A 522 33.65 3.16 -21.38
CA PHE A 522 33.56 4.22 -20.36
C PHE A 522 34.70 5.25 -20.54
N GLU A 523 35.93 4.85 -20.72
CA GLU A 523 37.07 5.76 -20.93
C GLU A 523 36.84 6.65 -22.16
N ARG A 524 36.36 6.09 -23.27
CA ARG A 524 36.02 6.87 -24.49
C ARG A 524 34.85 7.81 -24.31
N HIS A 525 33.83 7.42 -23.54
CA HIS A 525 32.61 8.19 -23.34
C HIS A 525 32.64 9.06 -22.08
N SER A 526 33.59 8.86 -21.16
CA SER A 526 33.79 9.72 -20.01
C SER A 526 34.67 10.94 -20.31
N GLN A 527 35.25 11.04 -21.50
CA GLN A 527 36.02 12.23 -21.88
C GLN A 527 35.15 13.49 -21.76
N GLY A 528 35.54 14.40 -20.88
CA GLY A 528 34.83 15.61 -20.55
C GLY A 528 33.71 15.45 -19.52
N ARG A 529 33.55 14.28 -18.88
CA ARG A 529 32.58 14.04 -17.78
C ARG A 529 33.30 13.75 -16.47
N THR A 530 32.72 14.18 -15.39
CA THR A 530 33.21 13.85 -14.06
C THR A 530 32.73 12.45 -13.68
N THR A 531 33.63 11.56 -13.36
CA THR A 531 33.31 10.17 -13.03
C THR A 531 33.81 9.83 -11.62
N ILE A 532 32.89 9.35 -10.77
CA ILE A 532 33.21 8.88 -9.42
C ILE A 532 32.99 7.36 -9.41
N ILE A 533 34.03 6.58 -9.12
CA ILE A 533 34.00 5.13 -9.19
C ILE A 533 34.28 4.54 -7.82
N ILE A 534 33.30 3.83 -7.23
CA ILE A 534 33.58 2.95 -6.10
C ILE A 534 34.13 1.65 -6.67
N ALA A 535 35.43 1.46 -6.50
CA ALA A 535 36.12 0.34 -7.11
C ALA A 535 36.60 -0.69 -6.07
N HIS A 536 36.31 -1.95 -6.39
CA HIS A 536 36.85 -3.11 -5.68
C HIS A 536 37.94 -3.82 -6.48
N ARG A 537 38.19 -3.42 -7.74
CA ARG A 537 39.23 -4.00 -8.61
C ARG A 537 40.37 -3.01 -8.84
N LEU A 538 41.58 -3.51 -8.65
CA LEU A 538 42.80 -2.71 -8.72
C LEU A 538 43.03 -2.08 -10.11
N SER A 539 42.63 -2.78 -11.20
CA SER A 539 42.72 -2.28 -12.56
C SER A 539 41.98 -0.97 -12.77
N THR A 540 40.75 -0.89 -12.25
CA THR A 540 39.91 0.30 -12.36
C THR A 540 40.48 1.46 -11.53
N VAL A 541 41.08 1.16 -10.36
CA VAL A 541 41.65 2.18 -9.46
C VAL A 541 42.90 2.82 -10.05
N ARG A 542 43.75 2.02 -10.72
CA ARG A 542 45.02 2.50 -11.29
C ARG A 542 44.85 3.54 -12.40
N ASN A 543 43.80 3.44 -13.18
CA ASN A 543 43.52 4.31 -14.32
C ASN A 543 42.81 5.62 -13.92
N ALA A 544 42.42 5.80 -12.65
CA ALA A 544 41.79 7.03 -12.17
C ALA A 544 42.80 8.17 -12.05
N ASP A 545 42.35 9.40 -12.33
CA ASP A 545 43.19 10.61 -12.19
C ASP A 545 43.63 10.83 -10.75
N ARG A 546 42.71 10.58 -9.81
CA ARG A 546 42.99 10.56 -8.36
C ARG A 546 42.24 9.45 -7.65
N ILE A 547 42.74 9.10 -6.49
CA ILE A 547 42.17 8.07 -5.61
C ILE A 547 41.94 8.70 -4.25
N ALA A 548 40.69 8.59 -3.75
CA ALA A 548 40.33 8.94 -2.39
C ALA A 548 40.16 7.65 -1.55
N VAL A 549 40.91 7.53 -0.47
CA VAL A 549 40.80 6.43 0.48
C VAL A 549 39.88 6.87 1.61
N ILE A 550 38.73 6.20 1.76
CA ILE A 550 37.78 6.45 2.87
C ILE A 550 37.97 5.36 3.91
N GLU A 551 38.38 5.74 5.10
CA GLU A 551 38.54 4.88 6.27
C GLU A 551 37.85 5.54 7.47
N ASP A 552 37.01 4.78 8.19
CA ASP A 552 36.22 5.26 9.34
C ASP A 552 35.44 6.57 9.07
N GLY A 553 34.79 6.66 7.91
CA GLY A 553 33.96 7.80 7.53
C GLY A 553 34.74 9.07 7.15
N ARG A 554 36.05 9.04 7.01
CA ARG A 554 36.92 10.18 6.69
C ARG A 554 37.75 9.93 5.44
N VAL A 555 38.17 10.98 4.75
CA VAL A 555 39.20 10.88 3.70
C VAL A 555 40.57 10.74 4.36
N ALA A 556 41.08 9.51 4.41
CA ALA A 556 42.36 9.19 5.02
C ALA A 556 43.52 9.58 4.11
N GLU A 557 43.39 9.34 2.80
CA GLU A 557 44.43 9.66 1.80
C GLU A 557 43.78 10.13 0.49
N LEU A 558 44.44 11.06 -0.19
CA LEU A 558 44.04 11.55 -1.51
C LEU A 558 45.31 11.74 -2.35
N GLY A 559 45.35 11.22 -3.58
CA GLY A 559 46.47 11.33 -4.49
C GLY A 559 46.42 10.38 -5.68
N GLN A 560 47.48 10.31 -6.47
CA GLN A 560 47.62 9.34 -7.58
C GLN A 560 48.12 7.98 -7.09
N HIS A 561 47.97 6.94 -7.91
CA HIS A 561 48.38 5.57 -7.56
C HIS A 561 49.83 5.49 -7.05
N ASP A 562 50.77 6.03 -7.82
CA ASP A 562 52.20 5.93 -7.49
C ASP A 562 52.56 6.76 -6.24
N GLU A 563 51.95 7.91 -6.05
CA GLU A 563 52.12 8.73 -4.85
C GLU A 563 51.65 8.02 -3.60
N LEU A 564 50.43 7.42 -3.65
CA LEU A 564 49.85 6.72 -2.52
C LEU A 564 50.58 5.41 -2.20
N MET A 565 51.08 4.72 -3.21
CA MET A 565 51.96 3.54 -3.01
C MET A 565 53.26 3.92 -2.33
N ALA A 566 53.86 5.06 -2.74
CA ALA A 566 55.13 5.55 -2.13
C ALA A 566 54.95 5.98 -0.66
N LYS A 567 53.76 6.52 -0.28
CA LYS A 567 53.41 6.86 1.11
C LYS A 567 53.30 5.65 2.03
N ASN A 568 53.14 4.44 1.47
CA ASN A 568 53.01 3.18 2.21
C ASN A 568 51.92 3.19 3.30
N GLY A 569 50.86 3.96 3.07
CA GLY A 569 49.74 4.21 4.00
C GLY A 569 48.55 3.24 3.83
N ALA A 570 47.36 3.76 4.03
CA ALA A 570 46.09 2.99 3.94
C ALA A 570 45.88 2.39 2.55
N TYR A 571 46.14 3.17 1.48
CA TYR A 571 46.04 2.71 0.11
C TYR A 571 46.99 1.52 -0.18
N ALA A 572 48.29 1.65 0.16
CA ALA A 572 49.26 0.61 -0.08
C ALA A 572 48.90 -0.70 0.67
N ARG A 573 48.34 -0.60 1.89
CA ARG A 573 47.81 -1.77 2.63
C ARG A 573 46.67 -2.45 1.88
N LEU A 574 45.73 -1.68 1.35
CA LEU A 574 44.59 -2.20 0.58
C LEU A 574 45.06 -2.94 -0.68
N VAL A 575 45.96 -2.32 -1.46
CA VAL A 575 46.50 -2.90 -2.68
C VAL A 575 47.19 -4.24 -2.40
N ARG A 576 48.12 -4.29 -1.41
CA ARG A 576 48.80 -5.53 -1.04
C ARG A 576 47.86 -6.64 -0.58
N THR A 577 46.81 -6.28 0.15
CA THR A 577 45.80 -7.25 0.60
C THR A 577 45.01 -7.83 -0.58
N GLN A 578 44.77 -7.03 -1.62
CA GLN A 578 44.09 -7.49 -2.84
C GLN A 578 45.00 -8.35 -3.72
N GLU A 579 46.28 -7.97 -3.88
CA GLU A 579 47.28 -8.75 -4.63
C GLU A 579 47.47 -10.13 -4.01
N LEU A 580 47.50 -10.24 -2.69
CA LEU A 580 47.60 -11.53 -1.97
C LEU A 580 46.34 -12.42 -2.12
N ARG A 581 45.21 -11.88 -2.51
CA ARG A 581 43.98 -12.66 -2.78
C ARG A 581 43.87 -13.16 -4.23
N HIS A 582 44.60 -12.60 -5.13
CA HIS A 582 44.58 -12.93 -6.57
C HIS A 582 45.86 -13.63 -7.09
N GLY A 583 46.90 -13.78 -6.28
CA GLY A 583 48.08 -14.63 -6.49
C GLY A 583 47.96 -15.95 -5.73
#